data_0bc1793d50d8d67a07a7c4627c35c729
#
_entry.id   0bc1793d50d8d67a07a7c4627c35c729
#
_cell.length_a   1.000
_cell.length_b   1.000
_cell.length_c   1.000
_cell.angle_alpha   90.00
_cell.angle_beta   90.00
_cell.angle_gamma   90.00
#
_symmetry.space_group_name_H-M   'P 1'
#
loop_
_entity.id
_entity.type
_entity.pdbx_description
1 polymer ?
#
loop_
_entity_poly.entity_id
_entity_poly.type
_entity_poly.pdbx_seq_one_letter_code
_entity_poly.pdbx_strand_id
1 'polypeptide(L)'
;MAQLEGAGVLRNALLSALNVAAGTSGEPTAVGKQEVRRILVVELWNIGDVVLLLPFLTQLRKSFPRASVTLLARPHARVLLEGTGLVDEFLDDAAPAENWLSLNPLLGGWRDLWRLRRQLRSRHFDLAFQCRLHVREHVILAMSGARRRIGYAFGEGDRMLTDALEVGDPHRHKVDDWLRLLSVVDATPDDVFTKLAVSPDESAAAAEVLRLRGVSDGDVVIGIHPGASLPEKRWPTERFAEVAAELASRPGVQVVAFADPAGIGAELHDVPGVIGLSTSLRELMALIERCTLLICNDSGPMHIAGGLGVQTVAVFGSGVARWFAPLGDRHELVSAGSAQLAGGIDRVTTESVLQAVDRSLAITAARGK
;
A
#
# COMPACT_ATOMS: atom_id res chain seq x y z
N MET A 1 -22.36 -28.90 8.22
CA MET A 1 -23.32 -28.01 7.54
C MET A 1 -24.09 -27.15 8.52
N ALA A 2 -24.74 -27.65 9.56
CA ALA A 2 -25.52 -26.84 10.53
C ALA A 2 -24.75 -25.73 11.26
N GLN A 3 -23.43 -25.87 11.50
CA GLN A 3 -22.59 -24.81 12.11
C GLN A 3 -22.29 -23.64 11.16
N LEU A 4 -22.29 -23.86 9.85
CA LEU A 4 -22.08 -22.80 8.85
C LEU A 4 -23.36 -21.99 8.61
N GLU A 5 -24.54 -22.61 8.73
CA GLU A 5 -25.83 -21.91 8.58
C GLU A 5 -26.11 -21.01 9.81
N GLY A 6 -25.78 -21.46 11.01
CA GLY A 6 -25.94 -20.66 12.23
C GLY A 6 -25.04 -19.41 12.27
N ALA A 7 -23.83 -19.49 11.75
CA ALA A 7 -22.91 -18.34 11.61
C ALA A 7 -23.42 -17.31 10.61
N GLY A 8 -24.08 -17.77 9.52
CA GLY A 8 -24.69 -16.87 8.52
C GLY A 8 -25.87 -16.08 9.08
N VAL A 9 -26.75 -16.72 9.83
CA VAL A 9 -27.94 -16.06 10.42
C VAL A 9 -27.54 -15.03 11.48
N LEU A 10 -26.58 -15.36 12.36
CA LEU A 10 -26.06 -14.43 13.35
C LEU A 10 -25.34 -13.24 12.72
N ARG A 11 -24.58 -13.48 11.65
CA ARG A 11 -23.94 -12.41 10.87
C ARG A 11 -24.96 -11.47 10.27
N ASN A 12 -26.01 -12.00 9.65
CA ASN A 12 -27.07 -11.20 9.02
C ASN A 12 -27.89 -10.44 10.07
N ALA A 13 -28.17 -11.04 11.24
CA ALA A 13 -28.83 -10.36 12.34
C ALA A 13 -27.98 -9.21 12.90
N LEU A 14 -26.66 -9.41 13.03
CA LEU A 14 -25.74 -8.36 13.47
C LEU A 14 -25.64 -7.22 12.43
N LEU A 15 -25.54 -7.56 11.15
CA LEU A 15 -25.55 -6.58 10.06
C LEU A 15 -26.86 -5.79 10.03
N SER A 16 -28.00 -6.44 10.25
CA SER A 16 -29.30 -5.78 10.35
C SER A 16 -29.38 -4.87 11.57
N ALA A 17 -28.89 -5.30 12.73
CA ALA A 17 -28.84 -4.49 13.96
C ALA A 17 -27.90 -3.27 13.80
N LEU A 18 -26.76 -3.44 13.13
CA LEU A 18 -25.85 -2.35 12.84
C LEU A 18 -26.44 -1.38 11.80
N ASN A 19 -27.18 -1.86 10.82
CA ASN A 19 -27.92 -1.04 9.86
C ASN A 19 -28.96 -0.16 10.57
N VAL A 20 -29.74 -0.72 11.51
CA VAL A 20 -30.70 0.02 12.32
C VAL A 20 -30.00 1.03 13.24
N ALA A 21 -28.90 0.63 13.88
CA ALA A 21 -28.11 1.50 14.74
C ALA A 21 -27.34 2.62 14.00
N ALA A 22 -27.11 2.44 12.70
CA ALA A 22 -26.44 3.42 11.85
C ALA A 22 -27.37 4.54 11.36
N GLY A 23 -28.68 4.40 11.53
CA GLY A 23 -29.67 5.40 11.06
C GLY A 23 -29.70 5.54 9.52
N THR A 24 -29.69 4.43 8.81
CA THR A 24 -29.28 4.29 7.42
C THR A 24 -30.29 4.59 6.34
N SER A 25 -31.36 5.30 6.59
CA SER A 25 -32.35 5.67 5.56
C SER A 25 -32.55 7.17 5.37
N GLY A 26 -31.49 7.95 5.63
CA GLY A 26 -31.49 9.37 5.26
C GLY A 26 -31.04 9.55 3.82
N GLU A 27 -31.74 10.34 3.04
CA GLU A 27 -31.23 10.87 1.77
C GLU A 27 -29.82 11.45 2.00
N PRO A 28 -28.89 11.32 1.02
CA PRO A 28 -27.55 11.88 1.15
C PRO A 28 -27.69 13.34 1.55
N THR A 29 -27.28 13.66 2.77
CA THR A 29 -27.30 15.06 3.23
C THR A 29 -26.31 15.81 2.36
N ALA A 30 -26.79 16.73 1.54
CA ALA A 30 -25.93 17.57 0.72
C ALA A 30 -24.97 18.30 1.64
N VAL A 31 -23.69 17.96 1.59
CA VAL A 31 -22.61 18.66 2.30
C VAL A 31 -21.91 19.51 1.26
N GLY A 32 -22.03 20.82 1.38
CA GLY A 32 -21.32 21.74 0.49
C GLY A 32 -19.80 21.53 0.62
N LYS A 33 -19.09 21.55 -0.49
CA LYS A 33 -17.63 21.32 -0.51
C LYS A 33 -16.87 22.23 0.47
N GLN A 34 -17.36 23.45 0.67
CA GLN A 34 -16.78 24.44 1.60
C GLN A 34 -17.09 24.16 3.08
N GLU A 35 -18.09 23.32 3.36
CA GLU A 35 -18.50 22.96 4.72
C GLU A 35 -17.72 21.76 5.29
N VAL A 36 -17.06 20.99 4.42
CA VAL A 36 -16.28 19.82 4.83
C VAL A 36 -15.10 20.25 5.69
N ARG A 37 -15.04 19.70 6.91
CA ARG A 37 -13.99 19.97 7.90
C ARG A 37 -13.28 18.72 8.37
N ARG A 38 -13.94 17.58 8.36
CA ARG A 38 -13.40 16.34 8.93
C ARG A 38 -13.68 15.17 8.02
N ILE A 39 -12.62 14.53 7.57
CA ILE A 39 -12.67 13.42 6.62
C ILE A 39 -12.05 12.19 7.27
N LEU A 40 -12.73 11.06 7.19
CA LEU A 40 -12.21 9.75 7.54
C LEU A 40 -11.84 9.00 6.27
N VAL A 41 -10.66 8.43 6.24
CA VAL A 41 -10.25 7.45 5.22
C VAL A 41 -9.95 6.13 5.93
N VAL A 42 -10.45 5.01 5.41
CA VAL A 42 -10.24 3.68 5.99
C VAL A 42 -9.42 2.84 5.02
N GLU A 43 -8.20 2.47 5.44
CA GLU A 43 -7.29 1.58 4.69
C GLU A 43 -6.58 0.64 5.66
N LEU A 44 -7.08 -0.58 5.79
CA LEU A 44 -6.62 -1.57 6.79
C LEU A 44 -5.69 -2.65 6.22
N TRP A 45 -5.16 -2.45 5.03
CA TRP A 45 -4.38 -3.45 4.31
C TRP A 45 -2.87 -3.25 4.46
N ASN A 46 -2.10 -3.73 3.51
CA ASN A 46 -0.65 -3.83 3.60
C ASN A 46 0.05 -2.55 3.13
N ILE A 47 1.38 -2.55 3.22
CA ILE A 47 2.27 -1.45 2.82
C ILE A 47 1.95 -0.94 1.40
N GLY A 48 1.82 -1.86 0.43
CA GLY A 48 1.55 -1.49 -0.95
C GLY A 48 0.22 -0.74 -1.12
N ASP A 49 -0.82 -1.17 -0.41
CA ASP A 49 -2.14 -0.52 -0.47
C ASP A 49 -2.11 0.91 0.08
N VAL A 50 -1.35 1.13 1.16
CA VAL A 50 -1.14 2.47 1.73
C VAL A 50 -0.38 3.37 0.76
N VAL A 51 0.64 2.85 0.06
CA VAL A 51 1.37 3.65 -0.94
C VAL A 51 0.47 3.96 -2.15
N LEU A 52 -0.34 3.01 -2.63
CA LEU A 52 -1.28 3.23 -3.71
C LEU A 52 -2.43 4.21 -3.35
N LEU A 53 -2.59 4.54 -2.06
CA LEU A 53 -3.52 5.56 -1.58
C LEU A 53 -2.99 7.00 -1.79
N LEU A 54 -1.69 7.20 -2.03
CA LEU A 54 -1.08 8.54 -2.16
C LEU A 54 -1.77 9.45 -3.18
N PRO A 55 -2.10 9.00 -4.41
CA PRO A 55 -2.80 9.85 -5.37
C PRO A 55 -4.16 10.33 -4.84
N PHE A 56 -4.93 9.44 -4.22
CA PHE A 56 -6.22 9.81 -3.63
C PHE A 56 -6.07 10.82 -2.50
N LEU A 57 -5.16 10.59 -1.55
CA LEU A 57 -4.92 11.53 -0.44
C LEU A 57 -4.45 12.90 -0.95
N THR A 58 -3.61 12.92 -1.99
CA THR A 58 -3.15 14.15 -2.62
C THR A 58 -4.33 14.94 -3.20
N GLN A 59 -5.19 14.29 -3.96
CA GLN A 59 -6.36 14.94 -4.57
C GLN A 59 -7.39 15.33 -3.51
N LEU A 60 -7.56 14.52 -2.47
CA LEU A 60 -8.41 14.84 -1.32
C LEU A 60 -7.94 16.12 -0.63
N ARG A 61 -6.65 16.25 -0.37
CA ARG A 61 -6.04 17.44 0.25
C ARG A 61 -6.21 18.68 -0.63
N LYS A 62 -5.99 18.57 -1.95
CA LYS A 62 -6.22 19.67 -2.91
C LYS A 62 -7.68 20.09 -2.93
N SER A 63 -8.61 19.14 -2.89
CA SER A 63 -10.04 19.40 -2.97
C SER A 63 -10.62 19.97 -1.67
N PHE A 64 -10.05 19.60 -0.52
CA PHE A 64 -10.49 20.01 0.82
C PHE A 64 -9.34 20.56 1.66
N PRO A 65 -8.72 21.68 1.28
CA PRO A 65 -7.48 22.17 1.92
C PRO A 65 -7.66 22.60 3.39
N ARG A 66 -8.91 22.79 3.85
CA ARG A 66 -9.23 23.17 5.23
C ARG A 66 -9.73 22.00 6.08
N ALA A 67 -9.91 20.82 5.48
CA ALA A 67 -10.40 19.67 6.19
C ALA A 67 -9.25 18.94 6.90
N SER A 68 -9.50 18.45 8.10
CA SER A 68 -8.63 17.51 8.77
C SER A 68 -8.90 16.12 8.23
N VAL A 69 -7.85 15.43 7.77
CA VAL A 69 -7.89 14.07 7.26
C VAL A 69 -7.41 13.11 8.34
N THR A 70 -8.31 12.24 8.79
CA THR A 70 -8.03 11.15 9.73
C THR A 70 -7.93 9.85 8.94
N LEU A 71 -6.84 9.11 9.11
CA LEU A 71 -6.64 7.79 8.50
C LEU A 71 -6.77 6.70 9.55
N LEU A 72 -7.74 5.82 9.38
CA LEU A 72 -7.83 4.56 10.13
C LEU A 72 -7.09 3.49 9.34
N ALA A 73 -5.95 3.06 9.86
CA ALA A 73 -5.04 2.16 9.17
C ALA A 73 -4.26 1.29 10.18
N ARG A 74 -3.43 0.39 9.67
CA ARG A 74 -2.45 -0.34 10.48
C ARG A 74 -1.24 0.55 10.81
N PRO A 75 -0.46 0.23 11.86
CA PRO A 75 0.64 1.08 12.34
C PRO A 75 1.68 1.46 11.27
N HIS A 76 1.95 0.59 10.30
CA HIS A 76 2.89 0.90 9.22
C HIS A 76 2.46 2.08 8.34
N ALA A 77 1.16 2.41 8.28
CA ALA A 77 0.69 3.55 7.49
C ALA A 77 1.20 4.88 8.05
N ARG A 78 1.27 5.03 9.38
CA ARG A 78 1.88 6.21 10.03
C ARG A 78 3.33 6.35 9.61
N VAL A 79 4.08 5.25 9.69
CA VAL A 79 5.51 5.20 9.32
C VAL A 79 5.72 5.60 7.86
N LEU A 80 4.87 5.11 6.94
CA LEU A 80 4.98 5.40 5.51
C LEU A 80 4.63 6.84 5.15
N LEU A 81 3.57 7.39 5.76
CA LEU A 81 3.01 8.68 5.38
C LEU A 81 3.56 9.86 6.19
N GLU A 82 4.42 9.59 7.18
CA GLU A 82 5.11 10.64 7.94
C GLU A 82 5.85 11.59 7.01
N GLY A 83 5.75 12.89 7.28
CA GLY A 83 6.37 13.95 6.48
C GLY A 83 5.67 14.30 5.16
N THR A 84 4.65 13.53 4.71
CA THR A 84 3.93 13.85 3.46
C THR A 84 2.96 15.02 3.58
N GLY A 85 2.50 15.34 4.79
CA GLY A 85 1.48 16.37 5.05
C GLY A 85 0.07 15.99 4.56
N LEU A 86 -0.15 14.73 4.17
CA LEU A 86 -1.43 14.27 3.61
C LEU A 86 -2.45 13.88 4.68
N VAL A 87 -2.00 13.44 5.85
CA VAL A 87 -2.81 12.93 6.95
C VAL A 87 -2.53 13.76 8.21
N ASP A 88 -3.58 14.24 8.87
CA ASP A 88 -3.46 15.03 10.09
C ASP A 88 -3.54 14.16 11.36
N GLU A 89 -4.31 13.06 11.30
CA GLU A 89 -4.49 12.15 12.42
C GLU A 89 -4.46 10.69 11.96
N PHE A 90 -3.77 9.84 12.71
CA PHE A 90 -3.77 8.40 12.51
C PHE A 90 -4.50 7.69 13.64
N LEU A 91 -5.39 6.77 13.29
CA LEU A 91 -6.07 5.86 14.21
C LEU A 91 -5.51 4.44 14.03
N ASP A 92 -4.22 4.29 14.18
CA ASP A 92 -3.49 3.03 13.99
C ASP A 92 -3.63 2.07 15.18
N ASP A 93 -3.66 2.59 16.41
CA ASP A 93 -3.88 1.80 17.63
C ASP A 93 -5.32 1.26 17.74
N ALA A 94 -6.25 1.88 17.02
CA ALA A 94 -7.66 1.52 17.02
C ALA A 94 -8.02 0.57 15.85
N ALA A 95 -7.06 0.28 14.96
CA ALA A 95 -7.29 -0.61 13.83
C ALA A 95 -7.69 -2.00 14.34
N PRO A 96 -8.88 -2.50 13.98
CA PRO A 96 -9.35 -3.77 14.52
C PRO A 96 -8.49 -4.92 14.00
N ALA A 97 -8.22 -5.91 14.86
CA ALA A 97 -7.56 -7.14 14.46
C ALA A 97 -8.30 -7.81 13.29
N GLU A 98 -7.60 -8.56 12.45
CA GLU A 98 -8.17 -9.17 11.23
C GLU A 98 -9.43 -9.99 11.48
N ASN A 99 -9.55 -10.59 12.66
CA ASN A 99 -10.63 -11.50 13.05
C ASN A 99 -11.74 -10.85 13.89
N TRP A 100 -11.81 -9.52 14.00
CA TRP A 100 -12.79 -8.87 14.87
C TRP A 100 -14.25 -9.08 14.46
N LEU A 101 -14.52 -9.43 13.19
CA LEU A 101 -15.85 -9.88 12.72
C LEU A 101 -16.07 -11.38 12.94
N SER A 102 -15.08 -12.16 13.38
CA SER A 102 -15.34 -13.50 13.83
C SER A 102 -16.16 -13.41 15.12
N LEU A 103 -17.39 -13.85 15.05
CA LEU A 103 -18.45 -13.69 16.06
C LEU A 103 -18.21 -14.54 17.32
N ASN A 104 -16.98 -14.64 17.79
CA ASN A 104 -16.72 -15.29 19.08
C ASN A 104 -16.78 -14.24 20.20
N PRO A 105 -17.91 -14.14 20.95
CA PRO A 105 -18.05 -13.18 22.05
C PRO A 105 -17.02 -13.36 23.14
N LEU A 106 -16.38 -14.55 23.21
CA LEU A 106 -15.36 -14.89 24.21
C LEU A 106 -13.99 -14.28 23.91
N LEU A 107 -13.75 -13.75 22.70
CA LEU A 107 -12.47 -13.16 22.29
C LEU A 107 -12.38 -11.64 22.51
N GLY A 108 -13.30 -11.02 23.24
CA GLY A 108 -13.19 -9.62 23.69
C GLY A 108 -13.46 -8.53 22.63
N GLY A 109 -13.75 -8.91 21.39
CA GLY A 109 -13.89 -7.96 20.26
C GLY A 109 -14.98 -6.88 20.42
N TRP A 110 -15.99 -7.09 21.26
CA TRP A 110 -17.06 -6.11 21.51
C TRP A 110 -16.59 -4.84 22.22
N ARG A 111 -15.64 -4.94 23.14
CA ARG A 111 -15.09 -3.79 23.86
C ARG A 111 -14.26 -2.92 22.91
N ASP A 112 -13.48 -3.56 22.05
CA ASP A 112 -12.65 -2.85 21.07
C ASP A 112 -13.50 -2.21 19.99
N LEU A 113 -14.55 -2.89 19.54
CA LEU A 113 -15.53 -2.35 18.60
C LEU A 113 -16.27 -1.13 19.20
N TRP A 114 -16.67 -1.22 20.48
CA TRP A 114 -17.30 -0.12 21.19
C TRP A 114 -16.35 1.06 21.37
N ARG A 115 -15.08 0.79 21.68
CA ARG A 115 -14.02 1.80 21.79
C ARG A 115 -13.82 2.50 20.45
N LEU A 116 -13.65 1.73 19.37
CA LEU A 116 -13.51 2.27 18.01
C LEU A 116 -14.72 3.12 17.62
N ARG A 117 -15.96 2.61 17.81
CA ARG A 117 -17.17 3.38 17.53
C ARG A 117 -17.19 4.72 18.28
N ARG A 118 -16.86 4.71 19.58
CA ARG A 118 -16.82 5.92 20.41
C ARG A 118 -15.78 6.90 19.87
N GLN A 119 -14.59 6.42 19.54
CA GLN A 119 -13.51 7.24 18.96
C GLN A 119 -13.91 7.85 17.62
N LEU A 120 -14.53 7.07 16.73
CA LEU A 120 -14.98 7.56 15.44
C LEU A 120 -16.10 8.61 15.59
N ARG A 121 -17.13 8.31 16.41
CA ARG A 121 -18.28 9.22 16.60
C ARG A 121 -17.92 10.55 17.23
N SER A 122 -16.96 10.57 18.15
CA SER A 122 -16.53 11.81 18.81
C SER A 122 -15.87 12.81 17.86
N ARG A 123 -15.47 12.37 16.67
CA ARG A 123 -14.81 13.22 15.66
C ARG A 123 -15.78 13.90 14.70
N HIS A 124 -17.05 13.50 14.66
CA HIS A 124 -18.09 14.11 13.82
C HIS A 124 -17.66 14.31 12.37
N PHE A 125 -17.32 13.22 11.69
CA PHE A 125 -16.89 13.26 10.29
C PHE A 125 -17.98 13.74 9.34
N ASP A 126 -17.61 14.60 8.40
CA ASP A 126 -18.47 15.02 7.29
C ASP A 126 -18.47 13.99 6.18
N LEU A 127 -17.29 13.51 5.81
CA LEU A 127 -17.07 12.50 4.78
C LEU A 127 -16.33 11.30 5.35
N ALA A 128 -16.63 10.10 4.88
CA ALA A 128 -15.87 8.90 5.15
C ALA A 128 -15.71 8.08 3.87
N PHE A 129 -14.50 7.63 3.57
CA PHE A 129 -14.14 6.90 2.36
C PHE A 129 -13.57 5.53 2.67
N GLN A 130 -13.91 4.54 1.83
CA GLN A 130 -13.24 3.26 1.75
C GLN A 130 -13.31 2.72 0.32
N CYS A 131 -12.29 1.99 -0.12
CA CYS A 131 -12.15 1.49 -1.50
C CYS A 131 -12.31 -0.02 -1.64
N ARG A 132 -12.38 -0.76 -0.53
CA ARG A 132 -12.36 -2.22 -0.56
C ARG A 132 -13.75 -2.82 -0.67
N LEU A 133 -13.85 -3.94 -1.41
CA LEU A 133 -15.06 -4.73 -1.51
C LEU A 133 -15.17 -5.68 -0.30
N HIS A 134 -15.29 -5.10 0.89
CA HIS A 134 -15.34 -5.87 2.13
C HIS A 134 -16.32 -5.26 3.13
N VAL A 135 -17.31 -6.06 3.56
CA VAL A 135 -18.38 -5.63 4.48
C VAL A 135 -17.85 -5.03 5.80
N ARG A 136 -16.67 -5.47 6.27
CA ARG A 136 -16.02 -4.95 7.48
C ARG A 136 -15.81 -3.44 7.41
N GLU A 137 -15.35 -2.94 6.30
CA GLU A 137 -15.06 -1.53 6.12
C GLU A 137 -16.34 -0.71 5.96
N HIS A 138 -17.40 -1.26 5.35
CA HIS A 138 -18.72 -0.65 5.37
C HIS A 138 -19.27 -0.50 6.80
N VAL A 139 -19.08 -1.52 7.64
CA VAL A 139 -19.44 -1.44 9.08
C VAL A 139 -18.68 -0.32 9.78
N ILE A 140 -17.39 -0.17 9.52
CA ILE A 140 -16.58 0.91 10.10
C ILE A 140 -17.10 2.28 9.65
N LEU A 141 -17.41 2.45 8.35
CA LEU A 141 -18.00 3.69 7.85
C LEU A 141 -19.35 4.00 8.55
N ALA A 142 -20.22 3.01 8.69
CA ALA A 142 -21.49 3.16 9.41
C ALA A 142 -21.28 3.53 10.88
N MET A 143 -20.32 2.90 11.54
CA MET A 143 -19.96 3.19 12.95
C MET A 143 -19.41 4.59 13.13
N SER A 144 -18.74 5.17 12.13
CA SER A 144 -18.19 6.53 12.21
C SER A 144 -19.27 7.59 12.39
N GLY A 145 -20.48 7.32 11.88
CA GLY A 145 -21.56 8.29 11.86
C GLY A 145 -21.31 9.47 10.92
N ALA A 146 -20.40 9.32 9.95
CA ALA A 146 -20.13 10.34 8.95
C ALA A 146 -21.41 10.70 8.18
N ARG A 147 -21.56 11.97 7.84
CA ARG A 147 -22.73 12.50 7.10
C ARG A 147 -22.81 11.88 5.70
N ARG A 148 -21.67 11.71 5.02
CA ARG A 148 -21.58 10.95 3.77
C ARG A 148 -20.58 9.81 3.93
N ARG A 149 -20.97 8.62 3.53
CA ARG A 149 -20.21 7.38 3.61
C ARG A 149 -20.07 6.84 2.20
N ILE A 150 -18.89 6.95 1.64
CA ILE A 150 -18.58 6.77 0.22
C ILE A 150 -17.76 5.51 0.05
N GLY A 151 -18.18 4.63 -0.84
CA GLY A 151 -17.50 3.38 -1.11
C GLY A 151 -18.13 2.63 -2.28
N TYR A 152 -17.63 1.42 -2.55
CA TYR A 152 -18.16 0.57 -3.61
C TYR A 152 -19.26 -0.34 -3.11
N ALA A 153 -20.30 -0.53 -3.93
CA ALA A 153 -21.36 -1.47 -3.69
C ALA A 153 -20.82 -2.90 -3.59
N PHE A 154 -21.11 -3.60 -2.51
CA PHE A 154 -20.70 -4.98 -2.29
C PHE A 154 -21.72 -5.74 -1.42
N GLY A 155 -22.77 -6.19 -2.05
CA GLY A 155 -23.80 -7.03 -1.44
C GLY A 155 -24.59 -6.33 -0.33
N GLU A 156 -24.87 -7.00 0.77
CA GLU A 156 -25.72 -6.47 1.84
C GLU A 156 -25.13 -5.26 2.59
N GLY A 157 -23.82 -5.02 2.43
CA GLY A 157 -23.12 -3.88 3.03
C GLY A 157 -23.49 -2.53 2.43
N ASP A 158 -24.10 -2.50 1.26
CA ASP A 158 -24.38 -1.27 0.49
C ASP A 158 -25.27 -0.30 1.25
N ARG A 159 -26.22 -0.83 2.03
CA ARG A 159 -27.12 -0.03 2.89
C ARG A 159 -26.40 0.76 3.96
N MET A 160 -25.13 0.46 4.24
CA MET A 160 -24.29 1.19 5.19
C MET A 160 -23.64 2.42 4.56
N LEU A 161 -23.61 2.51 3.24
CA LEU A 161 -23.14 3.65 2.48
C LEU A 161 -24.27 4.65 2.24
N THR A 162 -23.95 5.93 2.13
CA THR A 162 -24.86 6.94 1.60
C THR A 162 -24.65 7.12 0.11
N ASP A 163 -23.43 6.86 -0.35
CA ASP A 163 -22.98 6.99 -1.72
C ASP A 163 -22.27 5.70 -2.13
N ALA A 164 -22.99 4.78 -2.72
CA ALA A 164 -22.47 3.51 -3.19
C ALA A 164 -22.17 3.59 -4.69
N LEU A 165 -20.90 3.44 -5.06
CA LEU A 165 -20.49 3.37 -6.45
C LEU A 165 -20.54 1.93 -6.94
N GLU A 166 -20.95 1.74 -8.18
CA GLU A 166 -20.85 0.42 -8.81
C GLU A 166 -19.39 -0.01 -8.97
N VAL A 167 -19.13 -1.28 -8.70
CA VAL A 167 -17.85 -1.91 -8.99
C VAL A 167 -17.68 -1.92 -10.51
N GLY A 168 -16.74 -1.15 -11.01
CA GLY A 168 -16.48 -1.08 -12.45
C GLY A 168 -15.67 -2.29 -12.94
N ASP A 169 -14.76 -2.03 -13.90
CA ASP A 169 -13.85 -3.04 -14.44
C ASP A 169 -13.00 -3.67 -13.34
N PRO A 170 -13.09 -4.99 -13.08
CA PRO A 170 -12.30 -5.68 -12.07
C PRO A 170 -10.80 -5.68 -12.38
N HIS A 171 -10.42 -5.36 -13.61
CA HIS A 171 -9.03 -5.29 -14.08
C HIS A 171 -8.41 -3.88 -13.99
N ARG A 172 -9.12 -2.93 -13.37
CA ARG A 172 -8.64 -1.58 -13.18
C ARG A 172 -7.52 -1.53 -12.14
N HIS A 173 -6.60 -0.55 -12.31
CA HIS A 173 -5.57 -0.29 -11.32
C HIS A 173 -6.17 0.19 -9.99
N LYS A 174 -5.61 -0.22 -8.85
CA LYS A 174 -6.14 0.12 -7.52
C LYS A 174 -6.15 1.62 -7.22
N VAL A 175 -5.24 2.36 -7.80
CA VAL A 175 -5.25 3.84 -7.75
C VAL A 175 -6.53 4.40 -8.35
N ASP A 176 -6.95 3.88 -9.50
CA ASP A 176 -8.15 4.37 -10.20
C ASP A 176 -9.42 4.08 -9.38
N ASP A 177 -9.45 2.94 -8.67
CA ASP A 177 -10.56 2.63 -7.76
C ASP A 177 -10.67 3.69 -6.65
N TRP A 178 -9.56 4.12 -6.05
CA TRP A 178 -9.55 5.19 -5.07
C TRP A 178 -9.96 6.54 -5.68
N LEU A 179 -9.37 6.92 -6.82
CA LEU A 179 -9.63 8.20 -7.47
C LEU A 179 -11.10 8.35 -7.92
N ARG A 180 -11.74 7.27 -8.36
CA ARG A 180 -13.16 7.28 -8.71
C ARG A 180 -14.08 7.68 -7.56
N LEU A 181 -13.73 7.39 -6.31
CA LEU A 181 -14.52 7.80 -5.15
C LEU A 181 -14.64 9.32 -5.04
N LEU A 182 -13.67 10.06 -5.58
CA LEU A 182 -13.66 11.52 -5.57
C LEU A 182 -14.72 12.13 -6.49
N SER A 183 -15.21 11.41 -7.50
CA SER A 183 -16.27 11.90 -8.39
C SER A 183 -17.57 12.20 -7.65
N VAL A 184 -17.81 11.51 -6.53
CA VAL A 184 -19.02 11.72 -5.69
C VAL A 184 -19.00 13.07 -4.97
N VAL A 185 -17.83 13.67 -4.81
CA VAL A 185 -17.62 14.94 -4.10
C VAL A 185 -17.14 16.06 -5.04
N ASP A 186 -17.40 15.91 -6.35
CA ASP A 186 -17.06 16.87 -7.40
C ASP A 186 -15.56 17.26 -7.39
N ALA A 187 -14.70 16.30 -7.07
CA ALA A 187 -13.25 16.46 -7.14
C ALA A 187 -12.71 15.77 -8.40
N THR A 188 -12.02 16.53 -9.22
CA THR A 188 -11.40 16.01 -10.46
C THR A 188 -9.94 15.66 -10.15
N PRO A 189 -9.55 14.39 -10.22
CA PRO A 189 -8.16 13.99 -10.02
C PRO A 189 -7.28 14.45 -11.18
N ASP A 190 -6.03 14.75 -10.88
CA ASP A 190 -4.95 14.92 -11.85
C ASP A 190 -3.89 13.82 -11.64
N ASP A 191 -2.92 13.72 -12.54
CA ASP A 191 -1.87 12.67 -12.49
C ASP A 191 -0.76 12.98 -11.47
N VAL A 192 -0.87 14.09 -10.74
CA VAL A 192 0.14 14.51 -9.76
C VAL A 192 -0.20 13.92 -8.39
N PHE A 193 0.75 13.24 -7.78
CA PHE A 193 0.65 12.79 -6.39
C PHE A 193 1.84 13.25 -5.56
N THR A 194 1.62 13.42 -4.25
CA THR A 194 2.68 13.67 -3.27
C THR A 194 3.46 12.38 -3.06
N LYS A 195 4.78 12.44 -3.24
CA LYS A 195 5.67 11.30 -2.99
C LYS A 195 5.72 10.97 -1.50
N LEU A 196 6.16 9.75 -1.19
CA LEU A 196 6.63 9.42 0.15
C LEU A 196 7.76 10.38 0.55
N ALA A 197 7.83 10.70 1.83
CA ALA A 197 8.83 11.61 2.35
C ALA A 197 9.88 10.88 3.19
N VAL A 198 11.13 11.17 2.90
CA VAL A 198 12.29 10.86 3.74
C VAL A 198 12.82 12.20 4.26
N SER A 199 13.04 12.33 5.54
CA SER A 199 13.57 13.57 6.10
C SER A 199 15.06 13.75 5.72
N PRO A 200 15.59 14.99 5.73
CA PRO A 200 17.01 15.22 5.48
C PRO A 200 17.93 14.43 6.41
N ASP A 201 17.56 14.29 7.69
CA ASP A 201 18.34 13.54 8.67
C ASP A 201 18.34 12.04 8.37
N GLU A 202 17.22 11.45 7.98
CA GLU A 202 17.12 10.05 7.58
C GLU A 202 17.91 9.78 6.28
N SER A 203 17.82 10.67 5.30
CA SER A 203 18.56 10.59 4.05
C SER A 203 20.07 10.70 4.30
N ALA A 204 20.51 11.60 5.21
CA ALA A 204 21.91 11.72 5.62
C ALA A 204 22.41 10.47 6.38
N ALA A 205 21.59 9.91 7.28
CA ALA A 205 21.92 8.69 7.99
C ALA A 205 22.05 7.50 7.03
N ALA A 206 21.15 7.36 6.06
CA ALA A 206 21.25 6.32 5.03
C ALA A 206 22.51 6.47 4.17
N ALA A 207 22.86 7.71 3.76
CA ALA A 207 24.09 7.98 3.03
C ALA A 207 25.34 7.58 3.84
N GLU A 208 25.36 7.87 5.14
CA GLU A 208 26.48 7.51 6.02
C GLU A 208 26.59 5.99 6.19
N VAL A 209 25.46 5.28 6.34
CA VAL A 209 25.47 3.80 6.39
C VAL A 209 26.11 3.22 5.11
N LEU A 210 25.74 3.73 3.94
CA LEU A 210 26.29 3.27 2.66
C LEU A 210 27.78 3.63 2.54
N ARG A 211 28.18 4.84 2.90
CA ARG A 211 29.58 5.30 2.90
C ARG A 211 30.48 4.42 3.77
N LEU A 212 30.02 4.08 4.99
CA LEU A 212 30.76 3.20 5.92
C LEU A 212 30.89 1.76 5.38
N ARG A 213 30.09 1.38 4.40
CA ARG A 213 30.17 0.08 3.70
C ARG A 213 30.95 0.16 2.39
N GLY A 214 31.58 1.30 2.09
CA GLY A 214 32.45 1.48 0.91
C GLY A 214 31.76 2.03 -0.32
N VAL A 215 30.49 2.44 -0.24
CA VAL A 215 29.80 3.12 -1.35
C VAL A 215 30.34 4.53 -1.49
N SER A 216 30.72 4.92 -2.70
CA SER A 216 31.28 6.21 -3.05
C SER A 216 30.28 7.08 -3.82
N ASP A 217 30.51 8.40 -3.79
CA ASP A 217 29.75 9.31 -4.64
C ASP A 217 30.01 8.98 -6.12
N GLY A 218 28.92 8.75 -6.85
CA GLY A 218 28.99 8.38 -8.27
C GLY A 218 28.83 6.88 -8.55
N ASP A 219 28.86 6.03 -7.53
CA ASP A 219 28.50 4.62 -7.71
C ASP A 219 27.02 4.45 -8.08
N VAL A 220 26.76 3.46 -8.93
CA VAL A 220 25.39 2.99 -9.21
C VAL A 220 24.97 2.05 -8.08
N VAL A 221 24.09 2.49 -7.21
CA VAL A 221 23.59 1.69 -6.09
C VAL A 221 22.37 0.90 -6.50
N ILE A 222 22.45 -0.42 -6.49
CA ILE A 222 21.34 -1.32 -6.80
C ILE A 222 20.87 -2.00 -5.51
N GLY A 223 19.63 -1.68 -5.09
CA GLY A 223 18.98 -2.37 -3.98
C GLY A 223 18.35 -3.68 -4.44
N ILE A 224 18.41 -4.72 -3.61
CA ILE A 224 17.73 -6.00 -3.84
C ILE A 224 16.90 -6.36 -2.60
N HIS A 225 15.59 -6.60 -2.78
CA HIS A 225 14.70 -7.04 -1.70
C HIS A 225 13.92 -8.30 -2.14
N PRO A 226 14.34 -9.51 -1.75
CA PRO A 226 13.74 -10.76 -2.19
C PRO A 226 12.49 -11.17 -1.38
N GLY A 227 12.13 -10.45 -0.32
CA GLY A 227 10.97 -10.77 0.51
C GLY A 227 9.63 -10.44 -0.15
N ALA A 228 8.62 -11.26 0.13
CA ALA A 228 7.21 -10.97 -0.14
C ALA A 228 6.33 -11.71 0.89
N SER A 229 5.13 -11.17 1.15
CA SER A 229 4.21 -11.70 2.17
C SER A 229 3.70 -13.11 1.84
N LEU A 230 3.49 -13.40 0.55
CA LEU A 230 2.98 -14.68 0.07
C LEU A 230 4.11 -15.49 -0.59
N PRO A 231 4.27 -16.80 -0.26
CA PRO A 231 5.30 -17.63 -0.86
C PRO A 231 5.25 -17.67 -2.39
N GLU A 232 4.06 -17.70 -2.99
CA GLU A 232 3.86 -17.72 -4.45
C GLU A 232 4.27 -16.42 -5.16
N LYS A 233 4.55 -15.36 -4.40
CA LYS A 233 5.10 -14.09 -4.89
C LYS A 233 6.61 -14.01 -4.73
N ARG A 234 7.28 -15.03 -4.20
CA ARG A 234 8.73 -15.03 -3.97
C ARG A 234 9.44 -15.70 -5.13
N TRP A 235 10.19 -14.93 -5.88
CA TRP A 235 11.16 -15.49 -6.83
C TRP A 235 12.27 -16.19 -6.05
N PRO A 236 12.80 -17.35 -6.53
CA PRO A 236 13.81 -18.11 -5.79
C PRO A 236 14.99 -17.23 -5.35
N THR A 237 15.36 -17.33 -4.07
CA THR A 237 16.43 -16.51 -3.47
C THR A 237 17.77 -16.75 -4.13
N GLU A 238 18.00 -17.99 -4.59
CA GLU A 238 19.22 -18.39 -5.33
C GLU A 238 19.37 -17.58 -6.63
N ARG A 239 18.27 -17.28 -7.30
CA ARG A 239 18.30 -16.47 -8.54
C ARG A 239 18.54 -14.99 -8.23
N PHE A 240 18.01 -14.48 -7.11
CA PHE A 240 18.41 -13.17 -6.63
C PHE A 240 19.91 -13.13 -6.32
N ALA A 241 20.48 -14.18 -5.72
CA ALA A 241 21.90 -14.28 -5.45
C ALA A 241 22.75 -14.30 -6.75
N GLU A 242 22.30 -15.02 -7.78
CA GLU A 242 22.95 -15.01 -9.10
C GLU A 242 22.96 -13.59 -9.71
N VAL A 243 21.81 -12.90 -9.70
CA VAL A 243 21.70 -11.51 -10.17
C VAL A 243 22.59 -10.59 -9.36
N ALA A 244 22.59 -10.72 -8.02
CA ALA A 244 23.41 -9.92 -7.13
C ALA A 244 24.92 -10.08 -7.40
N ALA A 245 25.37 -11.33 -7.57
CA ALA A 245 26.79 -11.64 -7.86
C ALA A 245 27.24 -11.05 -9.21
N GLU A 246 26.41 -11.21 -10.26
CA GLU A 246 26.69 -10.65 -11.58
C GLU A 246 26.77 -9.13 -11.52
N LEU A 247 25.83 -8.46 -10.84
CA LEU A 247 25.82 -7.00 -10.72
C LEU A 247 26.97 -6.47 -9.85
N ALA A 248 27.33 -7.17 -8.76
CA ALA A 248 28.44 -6.81 -7.88
C ALA A 248 29.80 -6.95 -8.57
N SER A 249 29.90 -7.75 -9.65
CA SER A 249 31.11 -7.88 -10.45
C SER A 249 31.35 -6.69 -11.41
N ARG A 250 30.34 -5.84 -11.62
CA ARG A 250 30.38 -4.72 -12.58
C ARG A 250 31.12 -3.52 -12.00
N PRO A 251 32.08 -2.91 -12.73
CA PRO A 251 32.75 -1.71 -12.25
C PRO A 251 31.79 -0.55 -11.93
N GLY A 252 31.96 0.09 -10.77
CA GLY A 252 31.15 1.24 -10.37
C GLY A 252 29.71 0.89 -9.94
N VAL A 253 29.41 -0.39 -9.76
CA VAL A 253 28.10 -0.86 -9.24
C VAL A 253 28.29 -1.35 -7.80
N GLN A 254 27.41 -0.90 -6.92
CA GLN A 254 27.31 -1.37 -5.54
C GLN A 254 25.96 -2.05 -5.34
N VAL A 255 25.96 -3.28 -4.85
CA VAL A 255 24.74 -4.04 -4.58
C VAL A 255 24.45 -4.05 -3.09
N VAL A 256 23.22 -3.63 -2.73
CA VAL A 256 22.75 -3.60 -1.34
C VAL A 256 21.56 -4.55 -1.22
N ALA A 257 21.70 -5.62 -0.45
CA ALA A 257 20.64 -6.59 -0.20
C ALA A 257 19.93 -6.30 1.13
N PHE A 258 18.61 -6.19 1.06
CA PHE A 258 17.76 -5.96 2.22
C PHE A 258 17.08 -7.28 2.63
N ALA A 259 17.32 -7.72 3.86
CA ALA A 259 16.54 -8.80 4.46
C ALA A 259 15.23 -8.25 5.06
N ASP A 260 14.14 -9.02 4.90
CA ASP A 260 12.89 -8.70 5.57
C ASP A 260 12.94 -9.04 7.08
N PRO A 261 11.95 -8.59 7.89
CA PRO A 261 11.92 -8.90 9.31
C PRO A 261 11.81 -10.40 9.66
N ALA A 262 11.38 -11.24 8.70
CA ALA A 262 11.36 -12.71 8.85
C ALA A 262 12.69 -13.37 8.45
N GLY A 263 13.68 -12.57 8.03
CA GLY A 263 14.99 -13.03 7.62
C GLY A 263 15.08 -13.49 6.17
N ILE A 264 14.02 -13.34 5.38
CA ILE A 264 14.06 -13.70 3.95
C ILE A 264 14.99 -12.73 3.22
N GLY A 265 15.97 -13.27 2.53
CA GLY A 265 16.99 -12.51 1.81
C GLY A 265 18.29 -12.32 2.60
N ALA A 266 18.37 -12.79 3.84
CA ALA A 266 19.61 -12.76 4.61
C ALA A 266 20.73 -13.57 3.93
N GLU A 267 20.38 -14.60 3.17
CA GLU A 267 21.32 -15.43 2.38
C GLU A 267 22.10 -14.61 1.34
N LEU A 268 21.54 -13.48 0.87
CA LEU A 268 22.24 -12.60 -0.04
C LEU A 268 23.39 -11.85 0.64
N HIS A 269 23.40 -11.77 1.96
CA HIS A 269 24.48 -11.12 2.71
C HIS A 269 25.83 -11.90 2.61
N ASP A 270 25.75 -13.18 2.26
CA ASP A 270 26.93 -14.03 2.08
C ASP A 270 27.47 -14.02 0.62
N VAL A 271 26.79 -13.32 -0.29
CA VAL A 271 27.22 -13.18 -1.68
C VAL A 271 28.42 -12.22 -1.75
N PRO A 272 29.57 -12.63 -2.33
CA PRO A 272 30.74 -11.76 -2.41
C PRO A 272 30.45 -10.43 -3.12
N GLY A 273 30.87 -9.32 -2.52
CA GLY A 273 30.65 -7.97 -3.05
C GLY A 273 29.27 -7.38 -2.80
N VAL A 274 28.38 -8.09 -2.09
CA VAL A 274 27.05 -7.60 -1.72
C VAL A 274 27.08 -7.01 -0.30
N ILE A 275 26.49 -5.83 -0.13
CA ILE A 275 26.33 -5.16 1.16
C ILE A 275 25.01 -5.64 1.78
N GLY A 276 25.06 -6.50 2.79
CA GLY A 276 23.87 -6.97 3.50
C GLY A 276 23.39 -5.99 4.57
N LEU A 277 22.08 -5.67 4.58
CA LEU A 277 21.45 -4.79 5.57
C LEU A 277 20.14 -5.38 6.08
N SER A 278 19.94 -5.28 7.40
CA SER A 278 18.63 -5.52 8.04
C SER A 278 18.16 -4.20 8.64
N THR A 279 16.94 -3.77 8.33
CA THR A 279 16.51 -2.40 8.59
C THR A 279 15.07 -2.35 9.13
N SER A 280 14.76 -1.29 9.86
CA SER A 280 13.38 -0.88 10.10
C SER A 280 12.72 -0.34 8.81
N LEU A 281 11.41 -0.15 8.82
CA LEU A 281 10.69 0.34 7.64
C LEU A 281 11.15 1.76 7.21
N ARG A 282 11.44 2.65 8.17
CA ARG A 282 11.93 4.02 7.85
C ARG A 282 13.35 3.99 7.28
N GLU A 283 14.24 3.20 7.87
CA GLU A 283 15.59 3.01 7.34
C GLU A 283 15.57 2.41 5.94
N LEU A 284 14.69 1.41 5.71
CA LEU A 284 14.50 0.83 4.37
C LEU A 284 14.06 1.88 3.36
N MET A 285 13.10 2.76 3.71
CA MET A 285 12.66 3.85 2.84
C MET A 285 13.81 4.79 2.50
N ALA A 286 14.59 5.21 3.49
CA ALA A 286 15.71 6.11 3.30
C ALA A 286 16.84 5.48 2.46
N LEU A 287 17.10 4.20 2.64
CA LEU A 287 18.08 3.46 1.83
C LEU A 287 17.59 3.21 0.40
N ILE A 288 16.29 2.90 0.19
CA ILE A 288 15.70 2.78 -1.15
C ILE A 288 15.81 4.12 -1.89
N GLU A 289 15.56 5.26 -1.22
CA GLU A 289 15.71 6.59 -1.83
C GLU A 289 17.12 6.84 -2.39
N ARG A 290 18.13 6.26 -1.75
CA ARG A 290 19.54 6.34 -2.19
C ARG A 290 19.90 5.38 -3.31
N CYS A 291 19.04 4.40 -3.61
CA CYS A 291 19.26 3.48 -4.71
C CYS A 291 18.99 4.12 -6.07
N THR A 292 19.82 3.83 -7.06
CA THR A 292 19.57 4.13 -8.46
C THR A 292 18.43 3.26 -9.00
N LEU A 293 18.37 2.00 -8.53
CA LEU A 293 17.41 0.98 -8.94
C LEU A 293 17.11 0.04 -7.77
N LEU A 294 15.86 -0.40 -7.64
CA LEU A 294 15.45 -1.49 -6.76
C LEU A 294 15.03 -2.72 -7.58
N ILE A 295 15.58 -3.89 -7.26
CA ILE A 295 15.12 -5.19 -7.76
C ILE A 295 14.35 -5.88 -6.64
N CYS A 296 13.12 -6.33 -6.90
CA CYS A 296 12.28 -6.93 -5.87
C CYS A 296 11.16 -7.81 -6.46
N ASN A 297 10.43 -8.48 -5.60
CA ASN A 297 9.17 -9.14 -5.95
C ASN A 297 7.98 -8.15 -5.96
N ASP A 298 6.79 -8.62 -6.36
CA ASP A 298 5.50 -7.97 -6.09
C ASP A 298 5.27 -7.88 -4.57
N SER A 299 5.78 -6.82 -3.94
CA SER A 299 5.85 -6.67 -2.49
C SER A 299 5.83 -5.21 -2.04
N GLY A 300 5.72 -4.97 -0.72
CA GLY A 300 5.72 -3.63 -0.15
C GLY A 300 6.87 -2.72 -0.62
N PRO A 301 8.14 -3.18 -0.60
CA PRO A 301 9.28 -2.40 -1.09
C PRO A 301 9.17 -1.93 -2.54
N MET A 302 8.55 -2.71 -3.42
CA MET A 302 8.24 -2.28 -4.79
C MET A 302 7.41 -1.00 -4.81
N HIS A 303 6.35 -0.97 -4.02
CA HIS A 303 5.48 0.19 -3.93
C HIS A 303 6.18 1.38 -3.25
N ILE A 304 7.00 1.12 -2.22
CA ILE A 304 7.81 2.17 -1.58
C ILE A 304 8.72 2.83 -2.62
N ALA A 305 9.43 2.06 -3.43
CA ALA A 305 10.28 2.60 -4.49
C ALA A 305 9.49 3.46 -5.48
N GLY A 306 8.31 2.99 -5.93
CA GLY A 306 7.41 3.78 -6.77
C GLY A 306 6.92 5.07 -6.09
N GLY A 307 6.55 4.99 -4.81
CA GLY A 307 6.14 6.14 -4.00
C GLY A 307 7.25 7.18 -3.77
N LEU A 308 8.50 6.76 -3.74
CA LEU A 308 9.70 7.62 -3.67
C LEU A 308 10.14 8.11 -5.06
N GLY A 309 9.68 7.48 -6.14
CA GLY A 309 10.09 7.76 -7.51
C GLY A 309 11.43 7.12 -7.90
N VAL A 310 11.80 6.03 -7.23
CA VAL A 310 13.00 5.24 -7.52
C VAL A 310 12.70 4.24 -8.63
N GLN A 311 13.65 4.06 -9.56
CA GLN A 311 13.56 3.06 -10.63
C GLN A 311 13.41 1.66 -10.03
N THR A 312 12.53 0.83 -10.61
CA THR A 312 12.23 -0.49 -10.05
C THR A 312 12.18 -1.55 -11.14
N VAL A 313 12.82 -2.69 -10.90
CA VAL A 313 12.64 -3.93 -11.64
C VAL A 313 11.92 -4.91 -10.73
N ALA A 314 10.67 -5.24 -11.03
CA ALA A 314 9.83 -6.07 -10.19
C ALA A 314 9.52 -7.41 -10.85
N VAL A 315 9.75 -8.51 -10.13
CA VAL A 315 9.49 -9.87 -10.58
C VAL A 315 8.08 -10.29 -10.18
N PHE A 316 7.29 -10.72 -11.18
CA PHE A 316 5.89 -11.12 -11.01
C PHE A 316 5.66 -12.56 -11.44
N GLY A 317 4.85 -13.28 -10.67
CA GLY A 317 4.47 -14.68 -10.98
C GLY A 317 3.32 -14.81 -11.98
N SER A 318 2.42 -13.83 -12.08
CA SER A 318 1.21 -13.92 -12.91
C SER A 318 0.71 -12.55 -13.35
N GLY A 319 -0.18 -12.52 -14.32
CA GLY A 319 -0.67 -11.34 -15.03
C GLY A 319 -1.49 -10.30 -14.24
N VAL A 320 -1.53 -10.37 -12.92
CA VAL A 320 -2.14 -9.34 -12.02
C VAL A 320 -1.26 -8.09 -11.86
N ALA A 321 -0.09 -8.05 -12.50
CA ALA A 321 0.83 -6.91 -12.45
C ALA A 321 0.15 -5.56 -12.75
N ARG A 322 -0.85 -5.54 -13.66
CA ARG A 322 -1.56 -4.31 -14.02
C ARG A 322 -2.39 -3.70 -12.90
N TRP A 323 -2.90 -4.50 -11.96
CA TRP A 323 -3.78 -4.01 -10.90
C TRP A 323 -3.02 -3.37 -9.76
N PHE A 324 -1.79 -3.85 -9.55
CA PHE A 324 -0.91 -3.47 -8.45
C PHE A 324 0.47 -3.01 -8.94
N ALA A 325 0.56 -2.42 -10.14
CA ALA A 325 1.80 -1.80 -10.57
C ALA A 325 2.22 -0.71 -9.56
N PRO A 326 3.52 -0.46 -9.37
CA PRO A 326 3.97 0.64 -8.52
C PRO A 326 3.58 1.99 -9.13
N LEU A 327 3.53 3.04 -8.29
CA LEU A 327 3.23 4.40 -8.72
C LEU A 327 4.32 4.93 -9.68
N GLY A 328 3.88 5.79 -10.61
CA GLY A 328 4.75 6.46 -11.57
C GLY A 328 5.09 5.58 -12.78
N ASP A 329 6.03 6.07 -13.58
CA ASP A 329 6.47 5.46 -14.86
C ASP A 329 7.88 4.85 -14.77
N ARG A 330 8.47 4.79 -13.57
CA ARG A 330 9.85 4.33 -13.33
C ARG A 330 9.88 2.89 -12.87
N HIS A 331 9.21 2.00 -13.59
CA HIS A 331 9.23 0.58 -13.24
C HIS A 331 9.24 -0.30 -14.47
N GLU A 332 9.89 -1.43 -14.37
CA GLU A 332 9.85 -2.51 -15.33
C GLU A 332 9.37 -3.80 -14.66
N LEU A 333 8.31 -4.39 -15.21
CA LEU A 333 7.68 -5.59 -14.65
C LEU A 333 8.15 -6.80 -15.44
N VAL A 334 8.86 -7.72 -14.79
CA VAL A 334 9.39 -8.94 -15.41
C VAL A 334 8.51 -10.12 -15.02
N SER A 335 7.92 -10.79 -16.01
CA SER A 335 7.07 -11.97 -15.80
C SER A 335 7.34 -13.05 -16.83
N ALA A 336 7.09 -14.31 -16.50
CA ALA A 336 7.37 -15.49 -17.33
C ALA A 336 6.36 -15.77 -18.46
N GLY A 337 5.66 -14.76 -18.97
CA GLY A 337 4.71 -14.95 -20.08
C GLY A 337 3.49 -14.05 -20.06
N SER A 338 2.64 -14.16 -21.09
CA SER A 338 1.41 -13.38 -21.20
C SER A 338 0.45 -13.71 -20.04
N ALA A 339 -0.38 -12.73 -19.67
CA ALA A 339 -1.37 -12.76 -18.58
C ALA A 339 -2.32 -13.98 -18.56
N GLN A 340 -2.32 -14.80 -19.61
CA GLN A 340 -3.24 -15.95 -19.79
C GLN A 340 -2.59 -17.31 -19.50
N LEU A 341 -1.28 -17.39 -19.40
CA LEU A 341 -0.59 -18.62 -19.04
C LEU A 341 -0.09 -18.49 -17.61
N ALA A 342 -0.72 -19.19 -16.67
CA ALA A 342 -0.30 -19.35 -15.28
C ALA A 342 1.10 -19.99 -15.21
N GLY A 343 2.13 -19.23 -15.55
CA GLY A 343 3.53 -19.58 -15.32
C GLY A 343 3.91 -19.08 -13.95
N GLY A 344 4.31 -19.99 -13.03
CA GLY A 344 4.79 -19.61 -11.73
C GLY A 344 5.98 -18.63 -11.84
N ILE A 345 6.20 -17.85 -10.81
CA ILE A 345 7.33 -16.90 -10.70
C ILE A 345 8.68 -17.59 -10.95
N ASP A 346 8.76 -18.89 -10.68
CA ASP A 346 9.92 -19.74 -10.92
C ASP A 346 10.35 -19.85 -12.41
N ARG A 347 9.51 -19.44 -13.34
CA ARG A 347 9.87 -19.43 -14.78
C ARG A 347 10.57 -18.13 -15.21
N VAL A 348 10.58 -17.11 -14.40
CA VAL A 348 11.34 -15.89 -14.67
C VAL A 348 12.82 -16.25 -14.58
N THR A 349 13.59 -15.96 -15.62
CA THR A 349 15.02 -16.28 -15.67
C THR A 349 15.87 -15.12 -15.14
N THR A 350 17.04 -15.40 -14.59
CA THR A 350 18.03 -14.40 -14.17
C THR A 350 18.42 -13.49 -15.33
N GLU A 351 18.57 -14.05 -16.53
CA GLU A 351 18.87 -13.28 -17.74
C GLU A 351 17.80 -12.22 -18.06
N SER A 352 16.51 -12.59 -17.95
CA SER A 352 15.41 -11.63 -18.20
C SER A 352 15.40 -10.47 -17.20
N VAL A 353 15.75 -10.74 -15.94
CA VAL A 353 15.88 -9.71 -14.90
C VAL A 353 17.10 -8.83 -15.17
N LEU A 354 18.27 -9.38 -15.50
CA LEU A 354 19.45 -8.61 -15.85
C LEU A 354 19.24 -7.72 -17.08
N GLN A 355 18.56 -8.21 -18.12
CA GLN A 355 18.19 -7.39 -19.27
C GLN A 355 17.25 -6.24 -18.90
N ALA A 356 16.30 -6.46 -17.98
CA ALA A 356 15.43 -5.41 -17.47
C ALA A 356 16.23 -4.36 -16.66
N VAL A 357 17.19 -4.80 -15.86
CA VAL A 357 18.13 -3.90 -15.15
C VAL A 357 18.91 -3.04 -16.13
N ASP A 358 19.48 -3.63 -17.17
CA ASP A 358 20.28 -2.90 -18.16
C ASP A 358 19.44 -1.84 -18.91
N ARG A 359 18.19 -2.18 -19.29
CA ARG A 359 17.27 -1.20 -19.90
C ARG A 359 16.93 -0.06 -18.92
N SER A 360 16.65 -0.40 -17.67
CA SER A 360 16.30 0.56 -16.63
C SER A 360 17.45 1.51 -16.32
N LEU A 361 18.68 1.03 -16.23
CA LEU A 361 19.88 1.84 -16.03
C LEU A 361 20.15 2.78 -17.22
N ALA A 362 19.96 2.29 -18.45
CA ALA A 362 20.10 3.11 -19.66
C ALA A 362 19.08 4.29 -19.69
N ILE A 363 17.83 4.04 -19.27
CA ILE A 363 16.81 5.09 -19.15
C ILE A 363 17.21 6.12 -18.08
N THR A 364 17.72 5.67 -16.94
CA THR A 364 18.15 6.56 -15.84
C THR A 364 19.33 7.43 -16.28
N ALA A 365 20.31 6.87 -16.96
CA ALA A 365 21.45 7.61 -17.51
C ALA A 365 21.03 8.67 -18.55
N ALA A 366 20.03 8.37 -19.37
CA ALA A 366 19.49 9.30 -20.37
C ALA A 366 18.72 10.47 -19.74
N ARG A 367 18.04 10.28 -18.61
CA ARG A 367 17.25 11.30 -17.89
C ARG A 367 18.11 12.18 -16.96
N GLY A 368 19.31 11.73 -16.58
CA GLY A 368 20.26 12.48 -15.75
C GLY A 368 21.16 13.45 -16.53
N LYS A 369 21.01 13.48 -17.85
CA LYS A 369 21.60 14.47 -18.75
C LYS A 369 20.56 15.52 -19.16
#